data_0a1cddfa2fb9cf5e0641a2f0b8987825
#
_entry.id   0a1cddfa2fb9cf5e0641a2f0b8987825
#
_cell.length_a   1.000
_cell.length_b   1.000
_cell.length_c   1.000
_cell.angle_alpha   90.00
_cell.angle_beta   90.00
_cell.angle_gamma   90.00
#
_symmetry.space_group_name_H-M   'P 1'
#
loop_
_entity.id
_entity.type
_entity.pdbx_description
1 polymer ?
#
loop_
_entity_poly.entity_id
_entity_poly.type
_entity_poly.pdbx_seq_one_letter_code
_entity_poly.pdbx_strand_id
1 'polypeptide(L)'
;MNIVCDKTLLSAAIDGVSKAVTMRSSIPVLEGILLKAEGFQLTLTGYDLEMGIVTTIEANVKEAGEVVLNAKLLSSMISRMPAGQVAITSAENGKTTIQSGVVQFEIQSMPARDRKSVV
;
A
#
# COMPACT_ATOMS: atom_id res chain seq x y z
N MET A 1 -2.57 -7.15 -8.83
CA MET A 1 -2.78 -7.48 -7.42
C MET A 1 -4.26 -7.41 -7.10
N ASN A 2 -4.76 -8.39 -6.39
CA ASN A 2 -6.16 -8.38 -5.94
C ASN A 2 -6.22 -9.05 -4.57
N ILE A 3 -6.52 -8.27 -3.54
CA ILE A 3 -6.55 -8.76 -2.17
C ILE A 3 -7.73 -8.22 -1.39
N VAL A 4 -8.08 -8.93 -0.32
CA VAL A 4 -9.05 -8.47 0.67
C VAL A 4 -8.42 -8.66 2.05
N CYS A 5 -8.45 -7.63 2.88
CA CYS A 5 -7.90 -7.70 4.22
C CYS A 5 -8.75 -6.90 5.20
N ASP A 6 -8.44 -7.04 6.50
CA ASP A 6 -9.16 -6.32 7.55
C ASP A 6 -8.70 -4.86 7.62
N LYS A 7 -9.63 -3.94 7.67
CA LYS A 7 -9.34 -2.51 7.72
C LYS A 7 -8.50 -2.12 8.94
N THR A 8 -8.79 -2.69 10.10
CA THR A 8 -8.08 -2.35 11.33
C THR A 8 -6.62 -2.80 11.25
N LEU A 9 -6.37 -4.01 10.74
CA LEU A 9 -5.00 -4.51 10.56
C LEU A 9 -4.25 -3.68 9.53
N LEU A 10 -4.91 -3.35 8.43
CA LEU A 10 -4.31 -2.55 7.37
C LEU A 10 -3.95 -1.15 7.87
N SER A 11 -4.86 -0.51 8.59
CA SER A 11 -4.65 0.84 9.12
C SER A 11 -3.47 0.86 10.08
N ALA A 12 -3.37 -0.11 10.98
CA ALA A 12 -2.26 -0.21 11.92
C ALA A 12 -0.93 -0.43 11.20
N ALA A 13 -0.94 -1.27 10.16
CA ALA A 13 0.27 -1.54 9.39
C ALA A 13 0.74 -0.29 8.62
N ILE A 14 -0.18 0.45 8.02
CA ILE A 14 0.13 1.67 7.31
C ILE A 14 0.72 2.71 8.27
N ASP A 15 0.12 2.87 9.44
CA ASP A 15 0.65 3.80 10.43
C ASP A 15 2.06 3.42 10.85
N GLY A 16 2.32 2.13 11.03
CA GLY A 16 3.64 1.64 11.40
C GLY A 16 4.71 1.95 10.36
N VAL A 17 4.45 1.61 9.09
CA VAL A 17 5.44 1.82 8.03
C VAL A 17 5.55 3.28 7.64
N SER A 18 4.50 4.08 7.83
CA SER A 18 4.53 5.50 7.52
C SER A 18 5.54 6.26 8.33
N LYS A 19 5.95 5.73 9.48
CA LYS A 19 6.97 6.36 10.31
C LYS A 19 8.33 6.38 9.65
N ALA A 20 8.58 5.45 8.74
CA ALA A 20 9.83 5.41 7.98
C ALA A 20 9.76 6.30 6.74
N VAL A 21 8.57 6.64 6.28
CA VAL A 21 8.41 7.46 5.08
C VAL A 21 8.67 8.92 5.45
N THR A 22 9.65 9.52 4.80
CA THR A 22 9.97 10.91 5.08
C THR A 22 9.12 11.85 4.24
N MET A 23 8.48 12.78 4.91
CA MET A 23 7.66 13.80 4.26
C MET A 23 8.50 14.94 3.69
N ARG A 24 9.79 14.93 3.99
CA ARG A 24 10.72 15.97 3.55
C ARG A 24 11.59 15.53 2.38
N SER A 25 11.40 14.31 1.93
CA SER A 25 12.22 13.80 0.84
C SER A 25 11.93 14.53 -0.46
N SER A 26 13.00 14.85 -1.17
CA SER A 26 12.91 15.36 -2.53
C SER A 26 12.81 14.21 -3.54
N ILE A 27 12.86 12.96 -3.06
CA ILE A 27 12.76 11.79 -3.89
C ILE A 27 11.35 11.21 -3.73
N PRO A 28 10.46 11.39 -4.73
CA PRO A 28 9.05 11.02 -4.56
C PRO A 28 8.82 9.54 -4.21
N VAL A 29 9.67 8.65 -4.68
CA VAL A 29 9.51 7.22 -4.42
C VAL A 29 9.63 6.89 -2.95
N LEU A 30 10.32 7.73 -2.16
CA LEU A 30 10.45 7.53 -0.71
C LEU A 30 9.19 7.93 0.05
N GLU A 31 8.25 8.58 -0.63
CA GLU A 31 6.96 8.92 -0.03
C GLU A 31 5.94 7.79 -0.23
N GLY A 32 6.34 6.73 -0.88
CA GLY A 32 5.46 5.60 -1.17
C GLY A 32 5.64 4.44 -0.22
N ILE A 33 4.60 3.65 -0.11
CA ILE A 33 4.62 2.38 0.59
C ILE A 33 4.48 1.29 -0.45
N LEU A 34 5.39 0.32 -0.42
CA LEU A 34 5.30 -0.85 -1.29
C LEU A 34 4.34 -1.85 -0.65
N LEU A 35 3.32 -2.23 -1.39
CA LEU A 35 2.39 -3.28 -1.01
C LEU A 35 2.69 -4.50 -1.87
N LYS A 36 3.04 -5.60 -1.22
CA LYS A 36 3.33 -6.85 -1.92
C LYS A 36 2.42 -7.95 -1.40
N ALA A 37 1.64 -8.53 -2.28
CA ALA A 37 0.69 -9.58 -1.94
C ALA A 37 1.19 -10.92 -2.47
N GLU A 38 1.34 -11.89 -1.59
CA GLU A 38 1.65 -13.26 -1.99
C GLU A 38 1.20 -14.25 -0.92
N GLY A 39 0.82 -15.46 -1.34
CA GLY A 39 0.33 -16.46 -0.41
C GLY A 39 -0.94 -16.00 0.28
N PHE A 40 -0.89 -15.86 1.59
CA PHE A 40 -2.01 -15.35 2.39
C PHE A 40 -1.60 -14.10 3.16
N GLN A 41 -0.65 -13.35 2.63
CA GLN A 41 -0.07 -12.21 3.33
C GLN A 41 0.02 -11.00 2.44
N LEU A 42 -0.10 -9.83 3.07
CA LEU A 42 0.21 -8.54 2.47
C LEU A 42 1.37 -7.95 3.25
N THR A 43 2.46 -7.68 2.57
CA THR A 43 3.64 -7.07 3.17
C THR A 43 3.70 -5.61 2.76
N LEU A 44 3.83 -4.73 3.76
CA LEU A 44 3.93 -3.30 3.55
C LEU A 44 5.35 -2.87 3.91
N THR A 45 5.98 -2.13 3.02
CA THR A 45 7.35 -1.67 3.23
C THR A 45 7.43 -0.16 3.01
N GLY A 46 7.96 0.55 4.01
CA GLY A 46 8.23 1.97 3.92
C GLY A 46 9.72 2.22 4.12
N TYR A 47 10.26 3.16 3.37
CA TYR A 47 11.69 3.48 3.43
C TYR A 47 11.91 4.97 3.65
N ASP A 48 12.98 5.31 4.40
CA ASP A 48 13.63 6.59 4.29
C ASP A 48 15.05 6.34 3.78
N LEU A 49 15.95 7.30 3.90
CA LEU A 49 17.31 7.15 3.40
C LEU A 49 18.17 6.20 4.24
N GLU A 50 17.78 5.93 5.47
CA GLU A 50 18.59 5.17 6.41
C GLU A 50 17.98 3.85 6.84
N MET A 51 16.66 3.73 6.81
CA MET A 51 16.02 2.53 7.27
C MET A 51 14.75 2.20 6.47
N GLY A 52 14.37 0.94 6.54
CA GLY A 52 13.10 0.49 6.04
C GLY A 52 12.32 -0.15 7.18
N ILE A 53 11.01 0.01 7.16
CA ILE A 53 10.12 -0.67 8.09
C ILE A 53 9.24 -1.60 7.27
N VAL A 54 9.19 -2.86 7.68
CA VAL A 54 8.40 -3.89 7.00
C VAL A 54 7.38 -4.43 7.98
N THR A 55 6.14 -4.46 7.56
CA THR A 55 5.04 -5.02 8.35
C THR A 55 4.25 -5.99 7.48
N THR A 56 3.94 -7.16 8.01
CA THR A 56 3.17 -8.16 7.30
C THR A 56 1.86 -8.42 8.03
N ILE A 57 0.76 -8.42 7.28
CA ILE A 57 -0.56 -8.75 7.83
C ILE A 57 -1.19 -9.87 7.03
N GLU A 58 -2.17 -10.52 7.62
CA GLU A 58 -2.94 -11.54 6.92
C GLU A 58 -3.84 -10.88 5.87
N ALA A 59 -3.95 -11.53 4.73
CA ALA A 59 -4.82 -11.06 3.66
C ALA A 59 -5.27 -12.23 2.82
N ASN A 60 -6.46 -12.10 2.24
CA ASN A 60 -6.94 -13.06 1.28
C ASN A 60 -6.45 -12.60 -0.10
N VAL A 61 -5.39 -13.23 -0.59
CA VAL A 61 -4.76 -12.86 -1.85
C VAL A 61 -5.40 -13.66 -2.98
N LYS A 62 -6.18 -12.98 -3.79
CA LYS A 62 -6.82 -13.61 -4.96
C LYS A 62 -5.89 -13.60 -6.16
N GLU A 63 -5.06 -12.57 -6.25
CA GLU A 63 -4.06 -12.45 -7.30
C GLU A 63 -2.83 -11.78 -6.70
N ALA A 64 -1.69 -12.47 -6.76
CA ALA A 64 -0.43 -11.93 -6.25
C ALA A 64 0.04 -10.76 -7.09
N GLY A 65 0.86 -9.91 -6.49
CA GLY A 65 1.41 -8.76 -7.18
C GLY A 65 1.96 -7.75 -6.20
N GLU A 66 2.43 -6.64 -6.76
CA GLU A 66 2.93 -5.55 -5.93
C GLU A 66 2.61 -4.20 -6.55
N VAL A 67 2.50 -3.19 -5.70
CA VAL A 67 2.19 -1.83 -6.13
C VAL A 67 2.78 -0.87 -5.10
N VAL A 68 3.19 0.31 -5.56
CA VAL A 68 3.67 1.38 -4.68
C VAL A 68 2.62 2.48 -4.67
N LEU A 69 2.15 2.83 -3.48
CA LEU A 69 1.13 3.87 -3.31
C LEU A 69 1.67 4.97 -2.40
N ASN A 70 1.24 6.20 -2.66
CA ASN A 70 1.64 7.33 -1.82
C ASN A 70 1.14 7.12 -0.39
N ALA A 71 2.03 7.19 0.58
CA ALA A 71 1.74 6.88 1.97
C ALA A 71 0.67 7.80 2.56
N LYS A 72 0.76 9.09 2.27
CA LYS A 72 -0.16 10.08 2.80
C LYS A 72 -1.57 9.87 2.27
N LEU A 73 -1.68 9.65 0.96
CA LEU A 73 -2.98 9.39 0.34
C LEU A 73 -3.58 8.08 0.83
N LEU A 74 -2.76 7.04 0.89
CA LEU A 74 -3.22 5.73 1.35
C LEU A 74 -3.72 5.78 2.78
N SER A 75 -2.97 6.41 3.67
CA SER A 75 -3.35 6.58 5.07
C SER A 75 -4.67 7.35 5.19
N SER A 76 -4.81 8.44 4.43
CA SER A 76 -6.01 9.25 4.45
C SER A 76 -7.24 8.47 3.97
N MET A 77 -7.08 7.71 2.88
CA MET A 77 -8.18 6.91 2.34
C MET A 77 -8.63 5.82 3.31
N ILE A 78 -7.68 5.10 3.88
CA ILE A 78 -8.00 4.00 4.78
C ILE A 78 -8.65 4.51 6.06
N SER A 79 -8.21 5.65 6.57
CA SER A 79 -8.79 6.21 7.80
C SER A 79 -10.24 6.63 7.62
N ARG A 80 -10.66 6.88 6.40
CA ARG A 80 -12.05 7.29 6.09
C ARG A 80 -12.97 6.11 5.81
N MET A 81 -12.42 4.92 5.74
CA MET A 81 -13.23 3.74 5.46
C MET A 81 -13.88 3.18 6.72
N PRO A 82 -15.06 2.57 6.59
CA PRO A 82 -15.69 1.91 7.74
C PRO A 82 -14.89 0.67 8.16
N ALA A 83 -15.07 0.24 9.40
CA ALA A 83 -14.47 -0.99 9.87
C ALA A 83 -15.00 -2.17 9.04
N GLY A 84 -14.17 -3.20 8.89
CA GLY A 84 -14.53 -4.39 8.15
C GLY A 84 -13.49 -4.74 7.09
N GLN A 85 -13.94 -5.31 6.00
CA GLN A 85 -13.04 -5.77 4.94
C GLN A 85 -12.75 -4.68 3.94
N VAL A 86 -11.48 -4.61 3.51
CA VAL A 86 -11.02 -3.68 2.47
C VAL A 86 -10.49 -4.51 1.32
N ALA A 87 -10.95 -4.20 0.12
CA ALA A 87 -10.46 -4.83 -1.11
C ALA A 87 -9.53 -3.85 -1.84
N ILE A 88 -8.37 -4.34 -2.23
CA ILE A 88 -7.39 -3.56 -3.00
C ILE A 88 -7.13 -4.30 -4.30
N THR A 89 -7.38 -3.62 -5.42
CA THR A 89 -7.19 -4.20 -6.75
C THR A 89 -6.38 -3.22 -7.58
N SER A 90 -5.29 -3.70 -8.16
CA SER A 90 -4.48 -2.88 -9.06
C SER A 90 -4.58 -3.41 -10.48
N ALA A 91 -4.72 -2.49 -11.44
CA ALA A 91 -4.74 -2.80 -12.86
C ALA A 91 -3.36 -2.66 -13.46
N GLU A 92 -3.16 -3.20 -14.66
CA GLU A 92 -1.88 -3.14 -15.36
C GLU A 92 -1.43 -1.71 -15.65
N ASN A 93 -2.38 -0.80 -15.82
CA ASN A 93 -2.06 0.61 -16.08
C ASN A 93 -1.68 1.38 -14.82
N GLY A 94 -1.56 0.69 -13.69
CA GLY A 94 -1.19 1.31 -12.42
C GLY A 94 -2.34 1.88 -11.62
N LYS A 95 -3.55 1.85 -12.16
CA LYS A 95 -4.72 2.35 -11.43
C LYS A 95 -5.10 1.36 -10.35
N THR A 96 -5.18 1.84 -9.13
CA THR A 96 -5.50 1.01 -7.97
C THR A 96 -6.83 1.43 -7.38
N THR A 97 -7.70 0.47 -7.13
CA THR A 97 -9.00 0.70 -6.52
C THR A 97 -8.99 0.14 -5.11
N ILE A 98 -9.42 0.96 -4.16
CA ILE A 98 -9.53 0.57 -2.75
C ILE A 98 -10.99 0.71 -2.37
N GLN A 99 -11.61 -0.38 -1.96
CA GLN A 99 -13.06 -0.41 -1.71
C GLN A 99 -13.38 -1.07 -0.38
N SER A 100 -14.35 -0.48 0.33
CA SER A 100 -14.91 -1.06 1.55
C SER A 100 -16.40 -0.71 1.61
N GLY A 101 -17.25 -1.73 1.48
CA GLY A 101 -18.68 -1.51 1.43
C GLY A 101 -19.06 -0.63 0.24
N VAL A 102 -19.70 0.51 0.52
CA VAL A 102 -20.11 1.45 -0.53
C VAL A 102 -19.06 2.53 -0.80
N VAL A 103 -17.99 2.56 -0.01
CA VAL A 103 -16.92 3.55 -0.17
C VAL A 103 -15.87 2.99 -1.11
N GLN A 104 -15.52 3.77 -2.12
CA GLN A 104 -14.52 3.39 -3.11
C GLN A 104 -13.63 4.56 -3.44
N PHE A 105 -12.33 4.33 -3.43
CA PHE A 105 -11.33 5.29 -3.85
C PHE A 105 -10.52 4.72 -5.00
N GLU A 106 -10.07 5.61 -5.88
CA GLU A 106 -9.13 5.25 -6.93
C GLU A 106 -7.88 6.09 -6.77
N ILE A 107 -6.73 5.46 -6.95
CA ILE A 107 -5.44 6.12 -6.80
C ILE A 107 -4.50 5.58 -7.88
N GLN A 108 -3.70 6.46 -8.46
CA GLN A 108 -2.68 6.06 -9.41
C GLN A 108 -1.46 5.57 -8.63
N SER A 109 -1.01 4.35 -8.91
CA SER A 109 0.18 3.83 -8.27
C SER A 109 1.42 4.53 -8.78
N MET A 110 2.45 4.60 -7.92
CA MET A 110 3.76 5.10 -8.33
C MET A 110 4.46 4.01 -9.14
N PRO A 111 5.33 4.39 -10.08
CA PRO A 111 5.95 3.40 -10.96
C PRO A 111 7.00 2.56 -10.23
N ALA A 112 6.56 1.41 -9.68
CA ALA A 112 7.45 0.48 -9.01
C ALA A 112 8.51 -0.07 -9.95
N ARG A 113 8.21 -0.11 -11.24
CA ARG A 113 9.14 -0.58 -12.26
C ARG A 113 10.42 0.24 -12.29
N ASP A 114 10.33 1.54 -12.06
CA ASP A 114 11.50 2.41 -12.06
C ASP A 114 12.48 2.04 -10.97
N ARG A 115 12.00 1.49 -9.87
CA ARG A 115 12.87 1.03 -8.80
C ARG A 115 13.71 -0.15 -9.22
N LYS A 116 13.17 -1.01 -10.08
CA LYS A 116 13.88 -2.16 -10.60
C LYS A 116 14.86 -1.77 -11.70
N SER A 117 14.51 -0.77 -12.50
CA SER A 117 15.36 -0.34 -13.59
C SER A 117 16.59 0.43 -13.15
N VAL A 118 16.59 0.92 -11.92
CA VAL A 118 17.73 1.63 -11.35
C VAL A 118 18.83 0.66 -10.90
N VAL A 119 18.49 -0.59 -10.76
CA VAL A 119 19.43 -1.62 -10.28
C VAL A 119 20.36 -2.14 -11.39
#